data_ee6d0e35556cf94327d89fb31c300896
#
_entry.id   ee6d0e35556cf94327d89fb31c300896
#
_cell.length_a   1.000
_cell.length_b   1.000
_cell.length_c   1.000
_cell.angle_alpha   90.00
_cell.angle_beta   90.00
_cell.angle_gamma   90.00
#
_symmetry.space_group_name_H-M   'P 1'
#
loop_
_entity.id
_entity.type
_entity.pdbx_description
1 polymer ?
#
loop_
_entity_poly.entity_id
_entity_poly.type
_entity_poly.pdbx_seq_one_letter_code
_entity_poly.pdbx_strand_id
1 'polypeptide(L)'
;VFMPFKVQEVQDKGGIYFGENAISHNLIMCNKANLLNQSAFLLGVPGSGKSFSAKELIAFLILNTTDDVLICDPENEFGALAAALGKETTTVIHMAAGGKDRLNAMYMVDGYGENNPIVEKSQFIMSLVEQIDKAGVGPQQKSIIDRCTALVYQDAERTGKPATLCDLRNKLLEQPEEKAKEIALS
;
A
#
# COMPACT_ATOMS: atom_id res chain seq x y z
N VAL A 1 -16.78 -32.89 -4.93
CA VAL A 1 -15.65 -31.96 -4.73
C VAL A 1 -14.45 -32.81 -4.33
N PHE A 2 -13.54 -33.05 -5.26
CA PHE A 2 -12.26 -33.72 -4.92
C PHE A 2 -11.39 -32.60 -4.27
N MET A 3 -11.21 -32.68 -2.96
CA MET A 3 -10.10 -31.99 -2.32
C MET A 3 -8.80 -32.63 -2.82
N PRO A 4 -7.87 -31.86 -3.40
CA PRO A 4 -6.55 -32.40 -3.70
C PRO A 4 -5.84 -32.62 -2.36
N PHE A 5 -5.87 -33.84 -1.87
CA PHE A 5 -5.01 -34.23 -0.78
C PHE A 5 -3.58 -34.20 -1.31
N LYS A 6 -2.88 -33.11 -1.10
CA LYS A 6 -1.44 -33.09 -1.25
C LYS A 6 -0.86 -33.98 -0.16
N VAL A 7 0.16 -34.72 -0.53
CA VAL A 7 0.97 -35.62 0.29
C VAL A 7 1.25 -34.98 1.67
N GLN A 8 1.38 -35.78 2.69
CA GLN A 8 1.64 -35.40 4.10
C GLN A 8 2.88 -34.53 4.33
N GLU A 9 3.61 -34.17 3.28
CA GLU A 9 4.81 -33.36 3.32
C GLU A 9 4.66 -32.16 2.40
N VAL A 10 4.83 -30.96 2.96
CA VAL A 10 4.95 -29.72 2.20
C VAL A 10 6.35 -29.18 2.49
N GLN A 11 7.30 -29.49 1.60
CA GLN A 11 8.69 -29.05 1.69
C GLN A 11 9.10 -28.39 0.37
N ASP A 12 8.65 -27.15 0.17
CA ASP A 12 9.03 -26.38 -1.00
C ASP A 12 10.48 -25.88 -0.85
N LYS A 13 11.25 -26.00 -1.92
CA LYS A 13 12.60 -25.42 -1.96
C LYS A 13 12.53 -23.89 -1.83
N GLY A 14 13.24 -23.31 -0.87
CA GLY A 14 13.17 -21.90 -0.56
C GLY A 14 11.86 -21.51 0.14
N GLY A 15 11.17 -22.49 0.72
CA GLY A 15 9.95 -22.27 1.50
C GLY A 15 10.22 -21.63 2.85
N ILE A 16 9.24 -20.92 3.36
CA ILE A 16 9.20 -20.36 4.70
C ILE A 16 8.54 -21.36 5.63
N TYR A 17 9.01 -21.42 6.87
CA TYR A 17 8.43 -22.27 7.91
C TYR A 17 7.04 -21.77 8.31
N PHE A 18 6.06 -22.65 8.26
CA PHE A 18 4.67 -22.37 8.64
C PHE A 18 4.22 -23.14 9.89
N GLY A 19 4.95 -24.13 10.30
CA GLY A 19 4.59 -24.98 11.43
C GLY A 19 4.92 -26.44 11.21
N GLU A 20 4.31 -27.29 12.01
CA GLU A 20 4.42 -28.76 11.93
C GLU A 20 3.08 -29.39 11.58
N ASN A 21 3.13 -30.47 10.82
CA ASN A 21 1.94 -31.28 10.54
C ASN A 21 1.47 -31.97 11.83
N ALA A 22 0.22 -31.81 12.20
CA ALA A 22 -0.35 -32.34 13.44
C ALA A 22 -0.33 -33.86 13.56
N ILE A 23 -0.20 -34.59 12.44
CA ILE A 23 -0.21 -36.06 12.40
C ILE A 23 1.19 -36.62 12.22
N SER A 24 1.94 -36.11 11.24
CA SER A 24 3.27 -36.66 10.89
C SER A 24 4.42 -35.96 11.63
N HIS A 25 4.16 -34.82 12.27
CA HIS A 25 5.16 -33.95 12.89
C HIS A 25 6.27 -33.47 11.93
N ASN A 26 6.04 -33.61 10.63
CA ASN A 26 6.96 -33.06 9.62
C ASN A 26 6.83 -31.54 9.53
N LEU A 27 7.95 -30.87 9.28
CA LEU A 27 7.98 -29.43 9.08
C LEU A 27 7.19 -29.04 7.81
N ILE A 28 6.38 -28.00 7.91
CA ILE A 28 5.68 -27.41 6.77
C ILE A 28 6.48 -26.23 6.29
N MET A 29 7.12 -26.38 5.13
CA MET A 29 7.89 -25.35 4.45
C MET A 29 7.15 -25.01 3.14
N CYS A 30 6.59 -23.80 3.05
CA CYS A 30 5.82 -23.38 1.88
C CYS A 30 6.47 -22.18 1.21
N ASN A 31 6.66 -22.24 -0.11
CA ASN A 31 7.06 -21.11 -0.91
C ASN A 31 5.82 -20.49 -1.57
N LYS A 32 5.40 -19.33 -1.09
CA LYS A 32 4.22 -18.62 -1.62
C LYS A 32 4.35 -18.25 -3.10
N ALA A 33 5.56 -18.04 -3.60
CA ALA A 33 5.79 -17.76 -5.02
C ALA A 33 5.34 -18.90 -5.94
N ASN A 34 5.26 -20.15 -5.42
CA ASN A 34 4.78 -21.31 -6.17
C ASN A 34 3.26 -21.44 -6.17
N LEU A 35 2.53 -20.59 -5.44
CA LEU A 35 1.08 -20.63 -5.37
C LEU A 35 0.46 -19.79 -6.50
N LEU A 36 -0.66 -20.27 -7.06
CA LEU A 36 -1.44 -19.51 -8.05
C LEU A 36 -1.98 -18.18 -7.50
N ASN A 37 -2.27 -18.14 -6.21
CA ASN A 37 -2.66 -16.95 -5.49
C ASN A 37 -1.84 -16.87 -4.20
N GLN A 38 -1.08 -15.78 -4.06
CA GLN A 38 -0.18 -15.56 -2.93
C GLN A 38 -0.89 -14.86 -1.75
N SER A 39 -2.16 -14.46 -1.92
CA SER A 39 -2.93 -13.83 -0.86
C SER A 39 -3.18 -14.80 0.29
N ALA A 40 -3.08 -14.31 1.53
CA ALA A 40 -3.33 -15.10 2.72
C ALA A 40 -4.19 -14.32 3.71
N PHE A 41 -5.02 -15.04 4.46
CA PHE A 41 -5.81 -14.48 5.56
C PHE A 41 -5.42 -15.18 6.85
N LEU A 42 -5.10 -14.40 7.87
CA LEU A 42 -4.82 -14.89 9.22
C LEU A 42 -6.01 -14.57 10.11
N LEU A 43 -6.82 -15.58 10.41
CA LEU A 43 -8.04 -15.44 11.18
C LEU A 43 -7.89 -16.04 12.58
N GLY A 44 -8.47 -15.39 13.56
CA GLY A 44 -8.46 -15.88 14.95
C GLY A 44 -9.17 -14.92 15.89
N VAL A 45 -9.59 -15.41 17.03
CA VAL A 45 -10.17 -14.58 18.09
C VAL A 45 -9.11 -13.68 18.75
N PRO A 46 -9.49 -12.58 19.42
CA PRO A 46 -8.56 -11.79 20.22
C PRO A 46 -7.76 -12.67 21.18
N GLY A 47 -6.44 -12.41 21.29
CA GLY A 47 -5.55 -13.21 22.15
C GLY A 47 -5.08 -14.55 21.58
N SER A 48 -5.50 -14.96 20.37
CA SER A 48 -5.10 -16.24 19.77
C SER A 48 -3.68 -16.27 19.18
N GLY A 49 -2.93 -15.17 19.26
CA GLY A 49 -1.57 -15.09 18.74
C GLY A 49 -1.45 -14.66 17.27
N LYS A 50 -2.52 -14.12 16.65
CA LYS A 50 -2.48 -13.67 15.25
C LYS A 50 -1.32 -12.72 14.93
N SER A 51 -1.20 -11.65 15.70
CA SER A 51 -0.13 -10.65 15.51
C SER A 51 1.25 -11.23 15.76
N PHE A 52 1.37 -12.22 16.66
CA PHE A 52 2.62 -12.93 16.88
C PHE A 52 3.00 -13.77 15.67
N SER A 53 2.08 -14.60 15.16
CA SER A 53 2.32 -15.42 13.96
C SER A 53 2.59 -14.56 12.72
N ALA A 54 1.92 -13.41 12.59
CA ALA A 54 2.22 -12.46 11.51
C ALA A 54 3.65 -11.91 11.61
N LYS A 55 4.09 -11.51 12.82
CA LYS A 55 5.46 -11.04 13.05
C LYS A 55 6.50 -12.11 12.75
N GLU A 56 6.24 -13.35 13.14
CA GLU A 56 7.12 -14.48 12.85
C GLU A 56 7.25 -14.72 11.35
N LEU A 57 6.14 -14.77 10.60
CA LEU A 57 6.16 -14.91 9.15
C LEU A 57 6.89 -13.76 8.45
N ILE A 58 6.69 -12.53 8.91
CA ILE A 58 7.38 -11.34 8.37
C ILE A 58 8.88 -11.42 8.65
N ALA A 59 9.27 -11.81 9.86
CA ALA A 59 10.68 -12.00 10.20
C ALA A 59 11.33 -13.08 9.32
N PHE A 60 10.67 -14.20 9.09
CA PHE A 60 11.15 -15.24 8.17
C PHE A 60 11.27 -14.74 6.73
N LEU A 61 10.32 -13.95 6.24
CA LEU A 61 10.39 -13.32 4.91
C LEU A 61 11.62 -12.45 4.78
N ILE A 62 11.81 -11.52 5.71
CA ILE A 62 12.93 -10.56 5.68
C ILE A 62 14.28 -11.28 5.78
N LEU A 63 14.37 -12.35 6.57
CA LEU A 63 15.63 -13.09 6.77
C LEU A 63 15.97 -14.05 5.63
N ASN A 64 14.99 -14.54 4.87
CA ASN A 64 15.18 -15.58 3.87
C ASN A 64 14.96 -15.13 2.43
N THR A 65 14.44 -13.92 2.21
CA THR A 65 14.19 -13.38 0.87
C THR A 65 14.83 -11.99 0.72
N THR A 66 14.86 -11.51 -0.50
CA THR A 66 15.24 -10.12 -0.83
C THR A 66 14.04 -9.25 -1.11
N ASP A 67 12.84 -9.72 -0.72
CA ASP A 67 11.59 -9.02 -0.99
C ASP A 67 11.41 -7.85 -0.03
N ASP A 68 10.85 -6.76 -0.53
CA ASP A 68 10.41 -5.65 0.30
C ASP A 68 9.11 -5.99 1.03
N VAL A 69 9.03 -5.62 2.30
CA VAL A 69 7.84 -5.85 3.12
C VAL A 69 7.21 -4.51 3.52
N LEU A 70 5.97 -4.29 3.10
CA LEU A 70 5.18 -3.12 3.46
C LEU A 70 4.11 -3.50 4.48
N ILE A 71 4.10 -2.81 5.63
CA ILE A 71 3.17 -3.07 6.74
C ILE A 71 2.32 -1.82 6.98
N CYS A 72 0.99 -1.98 6.92
CA CYS A 72 0.05 -0.99 7.41
C CYS A 72 -0.38 -1.40 8.82
N ASP A 73 0.04 -0.62 9.82
CA ASP A 73 -0.08 -0.95 11.25
C ASP A 73 -0.87 0.14 12.01
N PRO A 74 -2.21 0.15 11.93
CA PRO A 74 -3.02 1.16 12.59
C PRO A 74 -3.00 1.08 14.12
N GLU A 75 -2.66 -0.08 14.68
CA GLU A 75 -2.62 -0.32 16.13
C GLU A 75 -1.22 -0.20 16.74
N ASN A 76 -0.20 0.07 15.90
CA ASN A 76 1.20 0.19 16.31
C ASN A 76 1.74 -1.06 17.04
N GLU A 77 1.38 -2.24 16.57
CA GLU A 77 1.82 -3.51 17.15
C GLU A 77 3.21 -3.96 16.66
N PHE A 78 3.65 -3.50 15.48
CA PHE A 78 4.89 -3.95 14.83
C PHE A 78 6.12 -3.14 15.23
N GLY A 79 5.99 -2.12 16.07
CA GLY A 79 7.11 -1.26 16.49
C GLY A 79 8.29 -2.02 17.12
N ALA A 80 8.00 -3.06 17.92
CA ALA A 80 9.04 -3.89 18.53
C ALA A 80 9.81 -4.71 17.47
N LEU A 81 9.15 -5.23 16.44
CA LEU A 81 9.77 -5.94 15.33
C LEU A 81 10.67 -5.00 14.52
N ALA A 82 10.18 -3.80 14.18
CA ALA A 82 10.94 -2.78 13.48
C ALA A 82 12.21 -2.38 14.25
N ALA A 83 12.10 -2.22 15.58
CA ALA A 83 13.25 -1.93 16.43
C ALA A 83 14.29 -3.07 16.46
N ALA A 84 13.82 -4.32 16.46
CA ALA A 84 14.69 -5.50 16.46
C ALA A 84 15.43 -5.68 15.12
N LEU A 85 14.80 -5.36 14.00
CA LEU A 85 15.39 -5.43 12.66
C LEU A 85 16.40 -4.30 12.40
N GLY A 86 16.30 -3.19 13.13
CA GLY A 86 17.20 -2.06 13.05
C GLY A 86 16.88 -1.05 11.94
N LYS A 87 17.45 0.14 12.08
CA LYS A 87 17.18 1.29 11.20
C LYS A 87 17.76 1.16 9.79
N GLU A 88 18.68 0.27 9.58
CA GLU A 88 19.27 0.02 8.26
C GLU A 88 18.34 -0.82 7.39
N THR A 89 17.50 -1.63 8.02
CA THR A 89 16.57 -2.56 7.35
C THR A 89 15.13 -2.05 7.34
N THR A 90 14.76 -1.19 8.30
CA THR A 90 13.37 -0.76 8.46
C THR A 90 13.22 0.75 8.53
N THR A 91 12.19 1.24 7.86
CA THR A 91 11.74 2.63 7.96
C THR A 91 10.34 2.66 8.55
N VAL A 92 10.15 3.39 9.64
CA VAL A 92 8.84 3.59 10.28
C VAL A 92 8.34 4.98 9.94
N ILE A 93 7.16 5.07 9.32
CA ILE A 93 6.51 6.31 8.94
C ILE A 93 5.28 6.47 9.83
N HIS A 94 5.27 7.53 10.66
CA HIS A 94 4.14 7.82 11.55
C HIS A 94 3.15 8.78 10.89
N MET A 95 2.05 8.24 10.39
CA MET A 95 0.99 9.02 9.76
C MET A 95 -0.02 9.48 10.81
N ALA A 96 0.09 10.74 11.23
CA ALA A 96 -0.84 11.37 12.16
C ALA A 96 -1.17 12.80 11.73
N ALA A 97 -2.36 13.27 12.06
CA ALA A 97 -2.75 14.67 11.83
C ALA A 97 -1.77 15.59 12.57
N GLY A 98 -1.13 16.51 11.85
CA GLY A 98 -0.08 17.39 12.41
C GLY A 98 1.28 16.71 12.66
N GLY A 99 1.45 15.45 12.25
CA GLY A 99 2.70 14.71 12.35
C GLY A 99 3.84 15.30 11.52
N LYS A 100 5.06 14.86 11.81
CA LYS A 100 6.27 15.28 11.07
C LYS A 100 6.39 14.57 9.73
N ASP A 101 5.96 13.31 9.68
CA ASP A 101 6.05 12.48 8.48
C ASP A 101 4.88 12.82 7.55
N ARG A 102 5.21 13.03 6.27
CA ARG A 102 4.22 13.38 5.25
C ARG A 102 4.53 12.60 3.98
N LEU A 103 3.51 11.98 3.40
CA LEU A 103 3.59 11.34 2.10
C LEU A 103 3.05 12.30 1.04
N ASN A 104 3.81 12.51 -0.03
CA ASN A 104 3.33 13.25 -1.18
C ASN A 104 2.55 12.30 -2.11
N ALA A 105 1.21 12.36 -2.04
CA ALA A 105 0.33 11.53 -2.85
C ALA A 105 0.51 11.75 -4.37
N MET A 106 1.03 12.90 -4.78
CA MET A 106 1.29 13.22 -6.18
C MET A 106 2.72 12.87 -6.63
N TYR A 107 3.57 12.33 -5.76
CA TYR A 107 4.90 11.91 -6.17
C TYR A 107 4.81 10.76 -7.17
N MET A 108 5.54 10.86 -8.27
CA MET A 108 5.73 9.81 -9.26
C MET A 108 7.20 9.44 -9.31
N VAL A 109 7.48 8.14 -9.27
CA VAL A 109 8.81 7.59 -9.52
C VAL A 109 8.98 7.36 -11.03
N ASP A 110 10.23 7.30 -11.48
CA ASP A 110 10.53 6.92 -12.87
C ASP A 110 9.98 5.53 -13.16
N GLY A 111 9.25 5.40 -14.26
CA GLY A 111 8.58 4.14 -14.62
C GLY A 111 7.21 3.93 -13.98
N TYR A 112 6.65 4.92 -13.28
CA TYR A 112 5.28 4.86 -12.79
C TYR A 112 4.28 4.82 -13.94
N GLY A 113 3.42 3.79 -13.97
CA GLY A 113 2.41 3.59 -15.00
C GLY A 113 2.99 3.13 -16.35
N GLU A 114 2.46 2.03 -16.90
CA GLU A 114 3.02 1.43 -18.12
C GLU A 114 2.74 2.26 -19.38
N ASN A 115 1.57 2.90 -19.47
CA ASN A 115 1.14 3.57 -20.71
C ASN A 115 0.88 5.06 -20.54
N ASN A 116 0.32 5.50 -19.44
CA ASN A 116 0.03 6.91 -19.19
C ASN A 116 0.05 7.23 -17.69
N PRO A 117 1.22 7.58 -17.13
CA PRO A 117 1.40 7.80 -15.70
C PRO A 117 0.51 8.92 -15.15
N ILE A 118 0.24 9.96 -15.92
CA ILE A 118 -0.60 11.10 -15.50
C ILE A 118 -2.05 10.64 -15.33
N VAL A 119 -2.58 9.82 -16.25
CA VAL A 119 -3.96 9.32 -16.17
C VAL A 119 -4.12 8.39 -14.97
N GLU A 120 -3.18 7.47 -14.75
CA GLU A 120 -3.22 6.57 -13.59
C GLU A 120 -3.13 7.34 -12.28
N LYS A 121 -2.29 8.36 -12.23
CA LYS A 121 -2.19 9.22 -11.05
C LYS A 121 -3.45 10.06 -10.86
N SER A 122 -4.06 10.56 -11.93
CA SER A 122 -5.35 11.25 -11.87
C SER A 122 -6.45 10.37 -11.30
N GLN A 123 -6.52 9.09 -11.71
CA GLN A 123 -7.46 8.11 -11.15
C GLN A 123 -7.21 7.85 -9.67
N PHE A 124 -5.95 7.74 -9.26
CA PHE A 124 -5.57 7.62 -7.85
C PHE A 124 -6.03 8.84 -7.04
N ILE A 125 -5.80 10.05 -7.52
CA ILE A 125 -6.24 11.29 -6.86
C ILE A 125 -7.78 11.35 -6.80
N MET A 126 -8.47 10.98 -7.86
CA MET A 126 -9.95 10.88 -7.84
C MET A 126 -10.44 9.92 -6.75
N SER A 127 -9.83 8.74 -6.64
CA SER A 127 -10.17 7.77 -5.59
C SER A 127 -9.90 8.32 -4.18
N LEU A 128 -8.83 9.08 -4.01
CA LEU A 128 -8.49 9.73 -2.75
C LEU A 128 -9.55 10.78 -2.36
N VAL A 129 -9.95 11.62 -3.31
CA VAL A 129 -11.00 12.64 -3.08
C VAL A 129 -12.35 11.96 -2.79
N GLU A 130 -12.70 10.88 -3.50
CA GLU A 130 -13.93 10.11 -3.23
C GLU A 130 -13.99 9.51 -1.82
N GLN A 131 -12.85 9.16 -1.23
CA GLN A 131 -12.80 8.67 0.15
C GLN A 131 -12.94 9.78 1.19
N ILE A 132 -12.50 10.99 0.87
CA ILE A 132 -12.58 12.15 1.75
C ILE A 132 -13.96 12.80 1.66
N ASP A 133 -14.48 12.99 0.45
CA ASP A 133 -15.81 13.57 0.22
C ASP A 133 -16.90 12.49 0.28
N LYS A 134 -17.64 12.49 1.39
CA LYS A 134 -18.78 11.56 1.61
C LYS A 134 -19.91 11.70 0.60
N ALA A 135 -20.02 12.82 -0.08
CA ALA A 135 -21.00 13.04 -1.15
C ALA A 135 -20.62 12.35 -2.46
N GLY A 136 -19.38 11.91 -2.57
CA GLY A 136 -18.82 11.30 -3.76
C GLY A 136 -18.49 12.32 -4.86
N VAL A 137 -17.70 11.90 -5.85
CA VAL A 137 -17.23 12.76 -6.94
C VAL A 137 -18.06 12.54 -8.19
N GLY A 138 -18.82 13.56 -8.58
CA GLY A 138 -19.64 13.53 -9.79
C GLY A 138 -18.82 13.58 -11.10
N PRO A 139 -19.43 13.22 -12.27
CA PRO A 139 -18.69 13.18 -13.54
C PRO A 139 -18.00 14.49 -13.93
N GLN A 140 -18.62 15.63 -13.62
CA GLN A 140 -18.03 16.95 -13.89
C GLN A 140 -16.81 17.20 -13.00
N GLN A 141 -16.90 16.85 -11.72
CA GLN A 141 -15.80 16.97 -10.78
C GLN A 141 -14.62 16.09 -11.19
N LYS A 142 -14.89 14.83 -11.64
CA LYS A 142 -13.86 13.93 -12.19
C LYS A 142 -13.11 14.54 -13.36
N SER A 143 -13.83 15.14 -14.31
CA SER A 143 -13.21 15.82 -15.46
C SER A 143 -12.37 17.03 -15.05
N ILE A 144 -12.79 17.77 -14.04
CA ILE A 144 -12.02 18.92 -13.50
C ILE A 144 -10.74 18.45 -12.80
N ILE A 145 -10.83 17.40 -11.96
CA ILE A 145 -9.67 16.82 -11.28
C ILE A 145 -8.65 16.31 -12.30
N ASP A 146 -9.10 15.57 -13.30
CA ASP A 146 -8.25 15.02 -14.37
C ASP A 146 -7.48 16.12 -15.10
N ARG A 147 -8.19 17.14 -15.58
CA ARG A 147 -7.61 18.31 -16.24
C ARG A 147 -6.61 19.05 -15.34
N CYS A 148 -6.99 19.33 -14.10
CA CYS A 148 -6.12 20.07 -13.18
C CYS A 148 -4.89 19.25 -12.78
N THR A 149 -5.02 17.94 -12.61
CA THR A 149 -3.89 17.03 -12.36
C THR A 149 -2.89 17.08 -13.52
N ALA A 150 -3.35 16.99 -14.75
CA ALA A 150 -2.50 17.10 -15.93
C ALA A 150 -1.74 18.44 -15.99
N LEU A 151 -2.42 19.57 -15.70
CA LEU A 151 -1.81 20.89 -15.66
C LEU A 151 -0.73 20.99 -14.58
N VAL A 152 -0.96 20.42 -13.39
CA VAL A 152 0.03 20.43 -12.31
C VAL A 152 1.29 19.66 -12.70
N TYR A 153 1.15 18.52 -13.39
CA TYR A 153 2.33 17.77 -13.88
C TYR A 153 3.08 18.51 -14.98
N GLN A 154 2.39 19.18 -15.90
CA GLN A 154 3.03 20.05 -16.89
C GLN A 154 3.83 21.18 -16.24
N ASP A 155 3.26 21.80 -15.20
CA ASP A 155 3.95 22.84 -14.43
C ASP A 155 5.14 22.26 -13.63
N ALA A 156 5.02 21.05 -13.09
CA ALA A 156 6.08 20.35 -12.41
C ALA A 156 7.28 20.05 -13.34
N GLU A 157 7.02 19.53 -14.54
CA GLU A 157 8.03 19.32 -15.57
C GLU A 157 8.76 20.60 -15.95
N ARG A 158 8.01 21.70 -16.14
CA ARG A 158 8.57 23.02 -16.50
C ARG A 158 9.43 23.61 -15.38
N THR A 159 9.04 23.40 -14.13
CA THR A 159 9.71 24.00 -12.96
C THR A 159 10.79 23.12 -12.34
N GLY A 160 10.82 21.82 -12.69
CA GLY A 160 11.70 20.81 -12.08
C GLY A 160 11.36 20.51 -10.62
N LYS A 161 10.18 20.91 -10.14
CA LYS A 161 9.71 20.65 -8.76
C LYS A 161 8.69 19.51 -8.76
N PRO A 162 8.72 18.64 -7.75
CA PRO A 162 7.73 17.60 -7.65
C PRO A 162 6.32 18.17 -7.43
N ALA A 163 5.34 17.64 -8.15
CA ALA A 163 3.94 17.98 -7.98
C ALA A 163 3.45 17.65 -6.56
N THR A 164 2.59 18.49 -5.99
CA THR A 164 2.00 18.32 -4.67
C THR A 164 0.49 18.52 -4.69
N LEU A 165 -0.22 18.01 -3.66
CA LEU A 165 -1.65 18.28 -3.48
C LEU A 165 -1.94 19.78 -3.27
N CYS A 166 -1.00 20.52 -2.70
CA CYS A 166 -1.14 21.97 -2.58
C CYS A 166 -1.16 22.65 -3.96
N ASP A 167 -0.33 22.19 -4.91
CA ASP A 167 -0.33 22.71 -6.28
C ASP A 167 -1.65 22.36 -6.99
N LEU A 168 -2.17 21.14 -6.79
CA LEU A 168 -3.47 20.76 -7.31
C LEU A 168 -4.59 21.63 -6.74
N ARG A 169 -4.61 21.86 -5.43
CA ARG A 169 -5.58 22.74 -4.79
C ARG A 169 -5.52 24.16 -5.37
N ASN A 170 -4.34 24.72 -5.52
CA ASN A 170 -4.17 26.06 -6.10
C ASN A 170 -4.67 26.08 -7.55
N LYS A 171 -4.37 25.04 -8.33
CA LYS A 171 -4.83 24.93 -9.71
C LYS A 171 -6.36 24.81 -9.82
N LEU A 172 -6.99 24.11 -8.89
CA LEU A 172 -8.44 24.02 -8.78
C LEU A 172 -9.07 25.39 -8.43
N LEU A 173 -8.46 26.15 -7.53
CA LEU A 173 -8.93 27.50 -7.16
C LEU A 173 -8.83 28.52 -8.32
N GLU A 174 -7.87 28.34 -9.23
CA GLU A 174 -7.71 29.17 -10.42
C GLU A 174 -8.80 28.93 -11.47
N GLN A 175 -9.53 27.78 -11.38
CA GLN A 175 -10.56 27.46 -12.37
C GLN A 175 -11.81 28.35 -12.17
N PRO A 176 -12.50 28.73 -13.28
CA PRO A 176 -13.70 29.54 -13.20
C PRO A 176 -14.92 28.77 -12.66
N GLU A 177 -14.88 27.44 -12.71
CA GLU A 177 -15.99 26.60 -12.31
C GLU A 177 -16.17 26.56 -10.79
N GLU A 178 -17.39 26.75 -10.32
CA GLU A 178 -17.75 26.73 -8.90
C GLU A 178 -17.44 25.36 -8.26
N LYS A 179 -17.69 24.28 -9.01
CA LYS A 179 -17.38 22.91 -8.59
C LYS A 179 -15.88 22.63 -8.39
N ALA A 180 -15.01 23.33 -9.10
CA ALA A 180 -13.57 23.22 -8.88
C ALA A 180 -13.17 23.82 -7.52
N LYS A 181 -13.81 24.91 -7.13
CA LYS A 181 -13.61 25.55 -5.82
C LYS A 181 -14.15 24.70 -4.68
N GLU A 182 -15.30 24.04 -4.88
CA GLU A 182 -15.84 23.10 -3.90
C GLU A 182 -14.84 21.97 -3.60
N ILE A 183 -14.26 21.34 -4.64
CA ILE A 183 -13.25 20.29 -4.48
C ILE A 183 -11.99 20.82 -3.77
N ALA A 184 -11.57 22.04 -4.08
CA ALA A 184 -10.38 22.62 -3.47
C ALA A 184 -10.54 22.96 -1.98
N LEU A 185 -11.78 23.06 -1.50
CA LEU A 185 -12.13 23.42 -0.13
C LEU A 185 -12.56 22.22 0.72
N SER A 186 -12.89 21.09 0.09
CA SER A 186 -13.16 19.81 0.77
C SER A 186 -11.86 19.16 1.26
#